data_6673025ca406a77521031234531c7104
#
_entry.id   6673025ca406a77521031234531c7104
#
_cell.length_a   1.000
_cell.length_b   1.000
_cell.length_c   1.000
_cell.angle_alpha   90.00
_cell.angle_beta   90.00
_cell.angle_gamma   90.00
#
_symmetry.space_group_name_H-M   'P 1'
#
loop_
_entity.id
_entity.type
_entity.pdbx_description
1 polymer ?
#
loop_
_entity_poly.entity_id
_entity_poly.type
_entity_poly.pdbx_seq_one_letter_code
_entity_poly.pdbx_strand_id
1 'polypeptide(L)'
;MDKETAIVIFKIWKSNRTVDIKVPLNITANELVVALNTAYQLGIDTSRVQNCYLKAENPIALLKGNRRLRDFGIHNGTVINYTE
;
A
#
# COMPACT_ATOMS: atom_id res chain seq x y z
N MET A 1 -16.22 6.51 17.50
CA MET A 1 -15.51 5.32 17.02
C MET A 1 -14.29 5.76 16.26
N ASP A 2 -13.15 5.45 16.77
CA ASP A 2 -11.91 5.87 16.15
C ASP A 2 -11.53 4.93 15.03
N LYS A 3 -11.20 5.48 13.90
CA LYS A 3 -10.62 4.72 12.82
C LYS A 3 -9.12 4.88 12.88
N GLU A 4 -8.42 3.77 12.94
CA GLU A 4 -6.99 3.81 12.84
C GLU A 4 -6.59 4.18 11.44
N THR A 5 -5.82 5.23 11.30
CA THR A 5 -5.29 5.67 10.01
C THR A 5 -3.82 6.03 10.17
N ALA A 6 -3.12 6.07 9.05
CA ALA A 6 -1.73 6.52 9.04
C ALA A 6 -1.48 7.32 7.76
N ILE A 7 -0.59 8.30 7.87
CA ILE A 7 -0.11 9.04 6.71
C ILE A 7 1.16 8.33 6.26
N VAL A 8 1.12 7.76 5.07
CA VAL A 8 2.26 7.03 4.51
C VAL A 8 2.76 7.73 3.27
N ILE A 9 4.00 7.45 2.93
CA ILE A 9 4.65 8.02 1.75
C ILE A 9 4.55 6.99 0.63
N PHE A 10 3.80 7.30 -0.42
CA PHE A 10 3.61 6.38 -1.53
C PHE A 10 4.49 6.80 -2.69
N LYS A 11 5.39 5.90 -3.10
CA LYS A 11 6.32 6.14 -4.20
C LYS A 11 5.98 5.28 -5.39
N ILE A 12 5.77 5.93 -6.53
CA ILE A 12 5.55 5.27 -7.81
C ILE A 12 6.84 5.45 -8.61
N TRP A 13 7.69 4.43 -8.59
CA TRP A 13 9.05 4.55 -9.12
C TRP A 13 9.10 4.78 -10.62
N LYS A 14 8.23 4.12 -11.37
CA LYS A 14 8.29 4.24 -12.82
C LYS A 14 7.93 5.65 -13.32
N SER A 15 7.16 6.40 -12.57
CA SER A 15 6.82 7.77 -12.93
C SER A 15 7.56 8.79 -12.06
N ASN A 16 8.45 8.34 -11.20
CA ASN A 16 9.23 9.18 -10.30
C ASN A 16 8.33 10.09 -9.48
N ARG A 17 7.25 9.53 -8.96
CA ARG A 17 6.24 10.29 -8.24
C ARG A 17 6.19 9.87 -6.78
N THR A 18 6.09 10.83 -5.89
CA THR A 18 6.00 10.59 -4.45
C THR A 18 4.85 11.43 -3.91
N VAL A 19 3.95 10.79 -3.18
CA VAL A 19 2.81 11.49 -2.58
C VAL A 19 2.60 10.99 -1.16
N ASP A 20 2.08 11.86 -0.30
CA ASP A 20 1.65 11.48 1.04
C ASP A 20 0.18 11.11 0.96
N ILE A 21 -0.17 9.95 1.47
CA ILE A 21 -1.56 9.51 1.47
C ILE A 21 -1.96 9.04 2.85
N LYS A 22 -3.22 9.22 3.17
CA LYS A 22 -3.80 8.73 4.42
C LYS A 22 -4.49 7.42 4.14
N VAL A 23 -4.11 6.39 4.87
CA VAL A 23 -4.66 5.04 4.65
C VAL A 23 -5.30 4.53 5.93
N PRO A 24 -6.43 3.81 5.82
CA PRO A 24 -6.99 3.12 6.96
C PRO A 24 -6.12 1.91 7.31
N LEU A 25 -5.88 1.68 8.58
CA LEU A 25 -5.05 0.57 9.01
C LEU A 25 -5.83 -0.74 9.17
N ASN A 26 -7.15 -0.67 9.12
CA ASN A 26 -7.99 -1.85 9.27
C ASN A 26 -8.34 -2.53 7.95
N ILE A 27 -7.88 -2.00 6.82
CA ILE A 27 -8.07 -2.66 5.54
C ILE A 27 -6.96 -3.69 5.31
N THR A 28 -7.21 -4.63 4.40
CA THR A 28 -6.21 -5.63 4.06
C THR A 28 -5.20 -5.07 3.08
N ALA A 29 -4.04 -5.73 3.00
CA ALA A 29 -3.03 -5.35 2.01
C ALA A 29 -3.60 -5.43 0.60
N ASN A 30 -4.37 -6.49 0.31
CA ASN A 30 -4.98 -6.65 -1.00
C ASN A 30 -5.93 -5.49 -1.32
N GLU A 31 -6.72 -5.06 -0.35
CA GLU A 31 -7.62 -3.92 -0.55
C GLU A 31 -6.84 -2.64 -0.85
N LEU A 32 -5.70 -2.45 -0.18
CA LEU A 32 -4.86 -1.28 -0.45
C LEU A 32 -4.29 -1.33 -1.86
N VAL A 33 -3.79 -2.49 -2.29
CA VAL A 33 -3.24 -2.64 -3.63
C VAL A 33 -4.29 -2.30 -4.68
N VAL A 34 -5.49 -2.84 -4.53
CA VAL A 34 -6.58 -2.58 -5.48
C VAL A 34 -6.95 -1.10 -5.48
N ALA A 35 -7.05 -0.48 -4.31
CA ALA A 35 -7.42 0.92 -4.21
C ALA A 35 -6.38 1.83 -4.86
N LEU A 36 -5.10 1.59 -4.60
CA LEU A 36 -4.03 2.41 -5.20
C LEU A 36 -3.91 2.17 -6.69
N ASN A 37 -4.10 0.92 -7.12
CA ASN A 37 -4.10 0.61 -8.55
C ASN A 37 -5.17 1.41 -9.28
N THR A 38 -6.37 1.47 -8.71
CA THR A 38 -7.47 2.23 -9.30
C THR A 38 -7.21 3.73 -9.24
N ALA A 39 -6.77 4.22 -8.08
CA ALA A 39 -6.61 5.66 -7.88
C ALA A 39 -5.49 6.26 -8.73
N TYR A 40 -4.40 5.52 -8.90
CA TYR A 40 -3.20 6.01 -9.58
C TYR A 40 -2.94 5.33 -10.92
N GLN A 41 -3.81 4.43 -11.33
CA GLN A 41 -3.72 3.73 -12.62
C GLN A 41 -2.36 3.05 -12.78
N LEU A 42 -2.03 2.21 -11.80
CA LEU A 42 -0.71 1.59 -11.75
C LEU A 42 -0.51 0.51 -12.82
N GLY A 43 -1.60 -0.04 -13.33
CA GLY A 43 -1.52 -1.11 -14.33
C GLY A 43 -1.29 -2.49 -13.74
N ILE A 44 -1.56 -2.67 -12.46
CA ILE A 44 -1.44 -3.96 -11.81
C ILE A 44 -2.62 -4.83 -12.25
N ASP A 45 -2.32 -6.05 -12.70
CA ASP A 45 -3.35 -7.02 -13.02
C ASP A 45 -3.81 -7.70 -11.73
N THR A 46 -4.87 -7.14 -11.13
CA THR A 46 -5.36 -7.63 -9.84
C THR A 46 -6.07 -8.97 -9.93
N SER A 47 -6.30 -9.50 -11.14
CA SER A 47 -6.83 -10.84 -11.30
C SER A 47 -5.76 -11.91 -11.04
N ARG A 48 -4.50 -11.53 -10.97
CA ARG A 48 -3.39 -12.43 -10.67
C ARG A 48 -2.88 -12.15 -9.27
N VAL A 49 -3.04 -13.11 -8.39
CA VAL A 49 -2.67 -12.96 -6.98
C VAL A 49 -1.19 -12.60 -6.84
N GLN A 50 -0.33 -13.21 -7.63
CA GLN A 50 1.10 -12.98 -7.53
C GLN A 50 1.51 -11.57 -7.91
N ASN A 51 0.66 -10.81 -8.58
CA ASN A 51 0.95 -9.43 -8.98
C ASN A 51 0.32 -8.40 -8.03
N CYS A 52 -0.48 -8.85 -7.09
CA CYS A 52 -1.19 -7.94 -6.17
C CYS A 52 -0.38 -7.72 -4.92
N TYR A 53 0.71 -6.94 -5.04
CA TYR A 53 1.53 -6.63 -3.89
C TYR A 53 2.18 -5.27 -4.02
N LEU A 54 2.59 -4.74 -2.88
CA LEU A 54 3.42 -3.53 -2.79
C LEU A 54 4.51 -3.80 -1.77
N LYS A 55 5.60 -3.06 -1.87
CA LYS A 55 6.73 -3.22 -0.96
C LYS A 55 6.78 -2.06 0.00
N ALA A 56 6.89 -2.36 1.27
CA ALA A 56 6.95 -1.33 2.30
C ALA A 56 8.35 -1.23 2.88
N GLU A 57 8.69 -0.04 3.35
CA GLU A 57 9.88 0.24 4.13
C GLU A 57 9.46 0.96 5.39
N ASN A 58 10.14 0.66 6.48
CA ASN A 58 9.89 1.28 7.77
C ASN A 58 8.44 1.05 8.23
N PRO A 59 8.03 -0.16 8.46
CA PRO A 59 8.85 -1.39 8.46
C PRO A 59 8.98 -2.01 7.05
N ILE A 60 10.01 -2.83 6.87
CA ILE A 60 10.18 -3.59 5.64
C ILE A 60 9.17 -4.72 5.63
N ALA A 61 8.34 -4.76 4.60
CA ALA A 61 7.30 -5.77 4.49
C ALA A 61 6.85 -5.91 3.05
N LEU A 62 6.35 -7.10 2.71
CA LEU A 62 5.67 -7.32 1.44
C LEU A 62 4.18 -7.26 1.73
N LEU A 63 3.52 -6.24 1.20
CA LEU A 63 2.10 -6.01 1.45
C LEU A 63 1.29 -6.79 0.43
N LYS A 64 0.74 -7.92 0.84
CA LYS A 64 -0.12 -8.74 -0.01
C LYS A 64 -1.04 -9.59 0.84
N GLY A 65 -2.13 -10.03 0.24
CA GLY A 65 -3.04 -10.97 0.86
C GLY A 65 -4.03 -10.31 1.79
N ASN A 66 -4.60 -11.12 2.69
CA ASN A 66 -5.73 -10.72 3.51
C ASN A 66 -5.36 -10.22 4.90
N ARG A 67 -4.08 -10.04 5.18
CA ARG A 67 -3.66 -9.44 6.45
C ARG A 67 -3.92 -7.95 6.41
N ARG A 68 -4.30 -7.41 7.55
CA ARG A 68 -4.59 -5.98 7.65
C ARG A 68 -3.30 -5.19 7.75
N LEU A 69 -3.36 -3.93 7.32
CA LEU A 69 -2.17 -3.08 7.34
C LEU A 69 -1.59 -2.94 8.74
N ARG A 70 -2.44 -2.88 9.78
CA ARG A 70 -1.94 -2.80 11.15
C ARG A 70 -1.10 -4.01 11.53
N ASP A 71 -1.40 -5.17 10.96
CA ASP A 71 -0.66 -6.40 11.28
C ASP A 71 0.73 -6.41 10.67
N PHE A 72 0.97 -5.56 9.69
CA PHE A 72 2.30 -5.36 9.11
C PHE A 72 3.09 -4.29 9.86
N GLY A 73 2.48 -3.62 10.83
CA GLY A 73 3.13 -2.55 11.55
C GLY A 73 3.17 -1.22 10.80
N ILE A 74 2.27 -1.04 9.83
CA ILE A 74 2.20 0.22 9.08
C ILE A 74 1.84 1.36 10.02
N HIS A 75 2.55 2.48 9.88
CA HIS A 75 2.34 3.64 10.76
C HIS A 75 2.69 4.93 9.99
N ASN A 76 2.53 6.07 10.65
CA ASN A 76 2.90 7.34 10.05
C ASN A 76 4.36 7.32 9.65
N GLY A 77 4.63 7.69 8.40
CA GLY A 77 5.99 7.71 7.89
C GLY A 77 6.43 6.44 7.18
N THR A 78 5.63 5.38 7.24
CA THR A 78 5.93 4.18 6.46
C THR A 78 5.97 4.54 4.97
N VAL A 79 6.95 4.00 4.25
CA VAL A 79 7.06 4.18 2.80
C VAL A 79 6.46 2.97 2.11
N ILE A 80 5.60 3.23 1.14
CA ILE A 80 5.01 2.16 0.32
C ILE A 80 5.46 2.38 -1.11
N ASN A 81 6.09 1.37 -1.68
CA ASN A 81 6.72 1.46 -2.99
C ASN A 81 5.98 0.61 -4.03
N TYR A 82 5.69 1.22 -5.16
CA TYR A 82 5.33 0.49 -6.37
C TYR A 82 6.54 0.59 -7.30
N THR A 83 7.26 -0.52 -7.44
CA THR A 83 8.55 -0.54 -8.12
C THR A 83 8.50 -1.06 -9.54
N GLU A 84 7.37 -1.50 -9.98
CA GLU A 84 7.19 -2.14 -11.27
C GLU A 84 7.54 -1.23 -12.44
#